data_943bb163af0d17ce861c14a51b292a26
#
_entry.id   943bb163af0d17ce861c14a51b292a26
#
_cell.length_a   1.000
_cell.length_b   1.000
_cell.length_c   1.000
_cell.angle_alpha   90.00
_cell.angle_beta   90.00
_cell.angle_gamma   90.00
#
_symmetry.space_group_name_H-M   'P 1'
#
loop_
_entity.id
_entity.type
_entity.pdbx_description
1 polymer ?
#
loop_
_entity_poly.entity_id
_entity_poly.type
_entity_poly.pdbx_seq_one_letter_code
_entity_poly.pdbx_strand_id
1 'polypeptide(L)'
;FIEGKGNNNTQNKEKSNIFRDEQINYINKSINYLKEKIDNPAFYLWSNDLSNIDMSMFDSQIVKIQHNPETILDVDKRSLDLFLISQCNHHIVIPSSFNWWGAWLCKKNDKIICRPDEKFFSSFKINNLDFWPNDWIKIL
;
A
#
# COMPACT_ATOMS: atom_id res chain seq x y z
N PHE A 1 5.05 3.48 1.57
CA PHE A 1 6.26 4.24 1.92
C PHE A 1 6.94 3.56 3.10
N ILE A 2 7.83 2.63 2.82
CA ILE A 2 8.69 2.04 3.84
C ILE A 2 9.99 2.84 3.83
N GLU A 3 9.99 4.04 4.36
CA GLU A 3 11.22 4.79 4.66
C GLU A 3 11.55 4.67 6.14
N GLY A 4 12.47 3.77 6.42
CA GLY A 4 13.26 3.81 7.64
C GLY A 4 14.59 4.53 7.43
N LYS A 5 14.60 5.80 7.08
CA LYS A 5 15.75 6.66 7.35
C LYS A 5 15.66 7.16 8.79
N GLY A 6 15.82 6.23 9.73
CA GLY A 6 15.93 6.54 11.14
C GLY A 6 17.39 6.75 11.52
N ASN A 7 17.66 7.82 12.25
CA ASN A 7 18.87 8.00 13.03
C ASN A 7 19.23 6.72 13.80
N ASN A 8 20.51 6.44 13.98
CA ASN A 8 21.13 5.26 14.61
C ASN A 8 20.75 5.02 16.10
N ASN A 9 19.48 5.18 16.45
CA ASN A 9 18.98 4.93 17.79
C ASN A 9 18.20 3.60 17.80
N THR A 10 18.60 2.66 18.64
CA THR A 10 18.03 1.31 18.76
C THR A 10 16.50 1.33 18.93
N GLN A 11 15.97 2.29 19.70
CA GLN A 11 14.53 2.48 19.91
C GLN A 11 13.77 2.85 18.64
N ASN A 12 14.39 3.59 17.71
CA ASN A 12 13.77 3.95 16.43
C ASN A 12 13.75 2.76 15.46
N LYS A 13 14.75 1.87 15.55
CA LYS A 13 14.76 0.62 14.76
C LYS A 13 13.67 -0.35 15.20
N GLU A 14 13.47 -0.52 16.52
CA GLU A 14 12.41 -1.38 17.05
C GLU A 14 11.01 -0.88 16.66
N LYS A 15 10.74 0.42 16.81
CA LYS A 15 9.48 1.04 16.37
C LYS A 15 9.26 0.91 14.86
N SER A 16 10.29 1.05 14.06
CA SER A 16 10.23 0.89 12.60
C SER A 16 9.92 -0.56 12.21
N ASN A 17 10.50 -1.54 12.93
CA ASN A 17 10.23 -2.94 12.68
C ASN A 17 8.80 -3.33 13.06
N ILE A 18 8.32 -2.91 14.24
CA ILE A 18 6.94 -3.16 14.68
C ILE A 18 5.95 -2.57 13.66
N PHE A 19 6.18 -1.35 13.22
CA PHE A 19 5.33 -0.71 12.20
C PHE A 19 5.32 -1.47 10.88
N ARG A 20 6.49 -1.94 10.44
CA ARG A 20 6.59 -2.75 9.22
C ARG A 20 5.82 -4.06 9.36
N ASP A 21 5.98 -4.75 10.48
CA ASP A 21 5.33 -6.04 10.72
C ASP A 21 3.80 -5.89 10.80
N GLU A 22 3.31 -4.84 11.45
CA GLU A 22 1.88 -4.49 11.46
C GLU A 22 1.37 -4.19 10.05
N GLN A 23 2.16 -3.48 9.23
CA GLN A 23 1.81 -3.17 7.84
C GLN A 23 1.73 -4.43 6.98
N ILE A 24 2.68 -5.36 7.10
CA ILE A 24 2.67 -6.64 6.39
C ILE A 24 1.48 -7.49 6.82
N ASN A 25 1.20 -7.57 8.11
CA ASN A 25 0.03 -8.30 8.63
C ASN A 25 -1.28 -7.73 8.05
N TYR A 26 -1.44 -6.41 8.04
CA TYR A 26 -2.59 -5.76 7.42
C TYR A 26 -2.69 -6.08 5.91
N ILE A 27 -1.58 -6.03 5.17
CA ILE A 27 -1.56 -6.34 3.74
C ILE A 27 -1.99 -7.80 3.51
N ASN A 28 -1.47 -8.76 4.27
CA ASN A 28 -1.83 -10.18 4.14
C ASN A 28 -3.31 -10.44 4.47
N LYS A 29 -3.84 -9.81 5.52
CA LYS A 29 -5.29 -9.87 5.81
C LYS A 29 -6.11 -9.30 4.65
N SER A 30 -5.67 -8.20 4.05
CA SER A 30 -6.34 -7.59 2.89
C SER A 30 -6.28 -8.48 1.65
N ILE A 31 -5.13 -9.11 1.39
CA ILE A 31 -4.95 -10.10 0.32
C ILE A 31 -5.95 -11.25 0.49
N ASN A 32 -6.02 -11.83 1.70
CA ASN A 32 -6.92 -12.94 1.98
C ASN A 32 -8.39 -12.52 1.84
N TYR A 33 -8.76 -11.35 2.33
CA TYR A 33 -10.10 -10.79 2.14
C TYR A 33 -10.47 -10.65 0.65
N LEU A 34 -9.54 -10.15 -0.17
CA LEU A 34 -9.78 -9.99 -1.62
C LEU A 34 -9.87 -11.34 -2.34
N LYS A 35 -9.08 -12.35 -1.94
CA LYS A 35 -9.17 -13.71 -2.49
C LYS A 35 -10.51 -14.38 -2.23
N GLU A 36 -11.18 -14.03 -1.12
CA GLU A 36 -12.53 -14.54 -0.82
C GLU A 36 -13.63 -13.88 -1.68
N LYS A 37 -13.36 -12.69 -2.22
CA LYS A 37 -14.35 -11.88 -2.97
C LYS A 37 -14.15 -11.89 -4.47
N ILE A 38 -12.96 -12.22 -4.93
CA ILE A 38 -12.55 -12.07 -6.33
C ILE A 38 -11.91 -13.37 -6.79
N ASP A 39 -12.40 -13.89 -7.90
CA ASP A 39 -11.84 -15.09 -8.51
C ASP A 39 -10.45 -14.80 -9.10
N ASN A 40 -9.45 -15.53 -8.62
CA ASN A 40 -8.06 -15.49 -9.11
C ASN A 40 -7.47 -14.07 -9.25
N PRO A 41 -7.44 -13.25 -8.19
CA PRO A 41 -6.93 -11.89 -8.26
C PRO A 41 -5.41 -11.85 -8.48
N ALA A 42 -4.94 -10.95 -9.35
CA ALA A 42 -3.53 -10.63 -9.50
C ALA A 42 -3.17 -9.41 -8.62
N PHE A 43 -2.07 -9.50 -7.87
CA PHE A 43 -1.61 -8.43 -6.99
C PHE A 43 -0.37 -7.75 -7.55
N TYR A 44 -0.38 -6.42 -7.53
CA TYR A 44 0.72 -5.56 -8.00
C TYR A 44 1.24 -4.69 -6.86
N LEU A 45 2.56 -4.55 -6.76
CA LEU A 45 3.23 -3.76 -5.74
C LEU A 45 4.01 -2.61 -6.35
N TRP A 46 3.72 -1.40 -5.88
CA TRP A 46 4.50 -0.19 -6.14
C TRP A 46 5.27 0.21 -4.89
N SER A 47 6.54 0.52 -5.04
CA SER A 47 7.39 1.04 -3.97
C SER A 47 8.53 1.88 -4.56
N ASN A 48 8.98 2.87 -3.79
CA ASN A 48 10.17 3.65 -4.14
C ASN A 48 11.46 2.80 -4.10
N ASP A 49 11.47 1.76 -3.26
CA ASP A 49 12.58 0.83 -3.14
C ASP A 49 12.03 -0.60 -3.07
N LEU A 50 12.09 -1.28 -4.20
CA LEU A 50 11.67 -2.68 -4.34
C LEU A 50 12.79 -3.67 -4.02
N SER A 51 14.05 -3.22 -3.94
CA SER A 51 15.22 -4.08 -3.73
C SER A 51 15.25 -4.69 -2.32
N ASN A 52 14.75 -3.93 -1.34
CA ASN A 52 14.76 -4.32 0.07
C ASN A 52 13.45 -4.96 0.55
N ILE A 53 12.52 -5.26 -0.37
CA ILE A 53 11.27 -5.92 -0.01
C ILE A 53 11.41 -7.44 -0.20
N ASP A 54 11.33 -8.16 0.91
CA ASP A 54 11.24 -9.61 0.92
C ASP A 54 9.82 -10.04 0.53
N MET A 55 9.69 -10.63 -0.66
CA MET A 55 8.40 -11.05 -1.20
C MET A 55 7.83 -12.28 -0.50
N SER A 56 8.65 -13.04 0.23
CA SER A 56 8.18 -14.19 1.01
C SER A 56 7.32 -13.81 2.21
N MET A 57 7.29 -12.52 2.56
CA MET A 57 6.45 -11.97 3.63
C MET A 57 4.97 -11.90 3.26
N PHE A 58 4.61 -12.06 1.98
CA PHE A 58 3.24 -11.92 1.50
C PHE A 58 2.59 -13.28 1.22
N ASP A 59 1.31 -13.39 1.57
CA ASP A 59 0.50 -14.61 1.42
C ASP A 59 0.05 -14.87 -0.03
N SER A 60 0.65 -14.19 -0.99
CA SER A 60 0.32 -14.36 -2.41
C SER A 60 1.51 -14.02 -3.30
N GLN A 61 1.49 -14.55 -4.52
CA GLN A 61 2.40 -14.10 -5.55
C GLN A 61 2.06 -12.65 -5.93
N ILE A 62 3.05 -11.77 -5.81
CA ILE A 62 2.91 -10.34 -6.10
C ILE A 62 3.86 -9.95 -7.23
N VAL A 63 3.35 -9.20 -8.20
CA VAL A 63 4.16 -8.64 -9.28
C VAL A 63 4.70 -7.28 -8.86
N LYS A 64 6.02 -7.16 -8.80
CA LYS A 64 6.69 -5.87 -8.57
C LYS A 64 6.59 -5.01 -9.82
N ILE A 65 6.09 -3.79 -9.69
CA ILE A 65 6.08 -2.84 -10.81
C ILE A 65 7.38 -2.03 -10.77
N GLN A 66 8.21 -2.28 -11.77
CA GLN A 66 9.44 -1.54 -12.00
C GLN A 66 9.37 -0.87 -13.37
N HIS A 67 9.70 0.42 -13.42
CA HIS A 67 9.83 1.14 -14.68
C HIS A 67 11.28 1.07 -15.17
N ASN A 68 11.46 0.65 -16.42
CA ASN A 68 12.74 0.82 -17.07
C ASN A 68 12.91 2.29 -17.47
N PRO A 69 13.90 3.02 -16.92
CA PRO A 69 14.10 4.43 -17.22
C PRO A 69 14.38 4.70 -18.71
N GLU A 70 14.81 3.71 -19.47
CA GLU A 70 15.10 3.85 -20.91
C GLU A 70 13.86 3.80 -21.81
N THR A 71 12.72 3.34 -21.30
CA THR A 71 11.48 3.15 -22.08
C THR A 71 10.43 4.22 -21.86
N ILE A 72 10.62 5.12 -20.89
CA ILE A 72 9.64 6.14 -20.54
C ILE A 72 10.07 7.47 -21.14
N LEU A 73 9.49 7.80 -22.28
CA LEU A 73 9.61 9.11 -22.91
C LEU A 73 8.93 10.17 -22.03
N ASP A 74 9.72 11.08 -21.47
CA ASP A 74 9.31 12.41 -20.95
C ASP A 74 8.13 12.47 -19.94
N VAL A 75 7.70 11.34 -19.38
CA VAL A 75 6.64 11.30 -18.37
C VAL A 75 7.25 11.19 -16.97
N ASP A 76 6.82 12.07 -16.07
CA ASP A 76 7.21 11.96 -14.67
C ASP A 76 6.77 10.60 -14.11
N LYS A 77 7.73 9.82 -13.64
CA LYS A 77 7.54 8.46 -13.11
C LYS A 77 6.44 8.39 -12.04
N ARG A 78 6.35 9.40 -11.17
CA ARG A 78 5.35 9.44 -10.11
C ARG A 78 3.94 9.63 -10.66
N SER A 79 3.79 10.47 -11.69
CA SER A 79 2.52 10.66 -12.37
C SER A 79 2.08 9.38 -13.09
N LEU A 80 3.01 8.66 -13.69
CA LEU A 80 2.73 7.36 -14.30
C LEU A 80 2.31 6.32 -13.28
N ASP A 81 3.04 6.21 -12.16
CA ASP A 81 2.69 5.29 -11.08
C ASP A 81 1.29 5.58 -10.52
N LEU A 82 0.98 6.85 -10.27
CA LEU A 82 -0.34 7.25 -9.79
C LEU A 82 -1.45 6.88 -10.79
N PHE A 83 -1.19 7.13 -12.08
CA PHE A 83 -2.12 6.73 -13.14
C PHE A 83 -2.33 5.22 -13.17
N LEU A 84 -1.26 4.42 -13.19
CA LEU A 84 -1.34 2.97 -13.23
C LEU A 84 -2.07 2.40 -12.00
N ILE A 85 -1.79 2.91 -10.81
CA ILE A 85 -2.50 2.53 -9.59
C ILE A 85 -3.99 2.82 -9.77
N SER A 86 -4.37 3.98 -10.29
CA SER A 86 -5.78 4.36 -10.48
C SER A 86 -6.51 3.47 -11.51
N GLN A 87 -5.79 2.75 -12.37
CA GLN A 87 -6.38 1.81 -13.34
C GLN A 87 -6.63 0.42 -12.75
N CYS A 88 -6.09 0.09 -11.59
CA CYS A 88 -6.40 -1.16 -10.89
C CYS A 88 -7.88 -1.22 -10.51
N ASN A 89 -8.44 -2.45 -10.47
CA ASN A 89 -9.85 -2.64 -10.13
C ASN A 89 -10.11 -2.52 -8.63
N HIS A 90 -9.15 -2.95 -7.80
CA HIS A 90 -9.26 -2.98 -6.34
C HIS A 90 -7.95 -2.50 -5.72
N HIS A 91 -7.99 -2.07 -4.46
CA HIS A 91 -6.84 -1.44 -3.82
C HIS A 91 -6.63 -1.93 -2.38
N ILE A 92 -5.38 -2.12 -2.00
CA ILE A 92 -4.94 -2.26 -0.61
C ILE A 92 -4.16 -0.99 -0.28
N VAL A 93 -4.78 -0.10 0.48
CA VAL A 93 -4.22 1.23 0.76
C VAL A 93 -3.47 1.20 2.09
N ILE A 94 -2.21 1.61 2.06
CA ILE A 94 -1.41 1.83 3.25
C ILE A 94 -1.49 3.32 3.66
N PRO A 95 -1.03 3.71 4.86
CA PRO A 95 -1.00 5.10 5.32
C PRO A 95 -0.05 5.98 4.51
N SER A 96 -0.42 6.30 3.29
CA SER A 96 0.31 7.11 2.34
C SER A 96 -0.66 7.92 1.49
N SER A 97 -0.46 9.23 1.42
CA SER A 97 -1.28 10.09 0.58
C SER A 97 -1.23 9.68 -0.90
N PHE A 98 -0.08 9.19 -1.38
CA PHE A 98 0.07 8.71 -2.75
C PHE A 98 -0.82 7.50 -3.04
N ASN A 99 -0.80 6.50 -2.17
CA ASN A 99 -1.68 5.32 -2.26
C ASN A 99 -3.15 5.70 -2.15
N TRP A 100 -3.46 6.60 -1.22
CA TRP A 100 -4.81 7.11 -1.01
C TRP A 100 -5.38 7.74 -2.28
N TRP A 101 -4.61 8.65 -2.92
CA TRP A 101 -5.02 9.28 -4.17
C TRP A 101 -5.16 8.29 -5.32
N GLY A 102 -4.28 7.29 -5.42
CA GLY A 102 -4.40 6.24 -6.43
C GLY A 102 -5.73 5.50 -6.35
N ALA A 103 -6.14 5.11 -5.13
CA ALA A 103 -7.42 4.43 -4.90
C ALA A 103 -8.63 5.38 -5.09
N TRP A 104 -8.52 6.64 -4.65
CA TRP A 104 -9.58 7.64 -4.82
C TRP A 104 -9.87 7.92 -6.28
N LEU A 105 -8.85 8.05 -7.11
CA LEU A 105 -8.96 8.35 -8.54
C LEU A 105 -9.47 7.16 -9.37
N CYS A 106 -9.51 5.96 -8.81
CA CYS A 106 -10.09 4.80 -9.48
C CYS A 106 -11.58 5.01 -9.75
N LYS A 107 -11.99 4.94 -11.03
CA LYS A 107 -13.36 5.19 -11.48
C LYS A 107 -14.21 3.91 -11.62
N LYS A 108 -13.70 2.75 -11.18
CA LYS A 108 -14.46 1.48 -11.24
C LYS A 108 -15.60 1.51 -10.23
N ASN A 109 -16.79 1.08 -10.65
CA ASN A 109 -18.00 1.10 -9.80
C ASN A 109 -18.01 -0.04 -8.76
N ASP A 110 -17.40 -1.16 -9.09
CA ASP A 110 -17.31 -2.38 -8.28
C ASP A 110 -16.00 -2.50 -7.48
N LYS A 111 -15.29 -1.39 -7.35
CA LYS A 111 -14.01 -1.37 -6.65
C LYS A 111 -14.15 -1.73 -5.18
N ILE A 112 -13.25 -2.57 -4.70
CA ILE A 112 -13.04 -2.84 -3.28
C ILE A 112 -11.74 -2.13 -2.88
N ILE A 113 -11.83 -1.26 -1.86
CA ILE A 113 -10.67 -0.56 -1.32
C ILE A 113 -10.51 -0.97 0.14
N CYS A 114 -9.45 -1.73 0.43
CA CYS A 114 -9.08 -2.11 1.78
C CYS A 114 -8.25 -0.99 2.43
N ARG A 115 -8.58 -0.67 3.68
CA ARG A 115 -7.84 0.28 4.51
C ARG A 115 -7.52 -0.30 5.88
N PRO A 116 -6.44 0.15 6.56
CA PRO A 116 -6.13 -0.31 7.90
C PRO A 116 -7.09 0.28 8.95
N ASP A 117 -7.06 -0.28 10.15
CA ASP A 117 -7.73 0.27 11.33
C ASP A 117 -7.16 1.65 11.69
N GLU A 118 -7.98 2.50 12.29
CA GLU A 118 -7.58 3.83 12.78
C GLU A 118 -6.46 3.75 13.83
N LYS A 119 -6.40 2.66 14.59
CA LYS A 119 -5.33 2.41 15.57
C LYS A 119 -3.94 2.33 14.96
N PHE A 120 -3.86 2.01 13.66
CA PHE A 120 -2.60 1.96 12.92
C PHE A 120 -1.82 3.29 12.99
N PHE A 121 -2.53 4.42 13.12
CA PHE A 121 -1.92 5.74 13.25
C PHE A 121 -1.68 6.18 14.69
N SER A 122 -2.17 5.45 15.69
CA SER A 122 -2.13 5.88 17.09
C SER A 122 -0.70 6.07 17.61
N SER A 123 0.24 5.25 17.13
CA SER A 123 1.67 5.34 17.46
C SER A 123 2.35 6.60 16.90
N PHE A 124 1.76 7.22 15.86
CA PHE A 124 2.32 8.41 15.19
C PHE A 124 1.68 9.72 15.67
N LYS A 125 0.69 9.68 16.56
CA LYS A 125 -0.08 10.87 17.00
C LYS A 125 -0.65 11.68 15.84
N ILE A 126 -1.00 11.03 14.73
CA ILE A 126 -1.61 11.65 13.56
C ILE A 126 -3.12 11.64 13.74
N ASN A 127 -3.77 12.78 13.53
CA ASN A 127 -5.22 12.84 13.44
C ASN A 127 -5.66 12.26 12.08
N ASN A 128 -6.41 11.17 12.13
CA ASN A 128 -6.93 10.47 10.95
C ASN A 128 -8.46 10.46 10.90
N LEU A 129 -9.11 11.33 11.68
CA LEU A 129 -10.56 11.32 11.90
C LEU A 129 -11.34 11.32 10.59
N ASP A 130 -10.91 12.12 9.61
CA ASP A 130 -11.56 12.29 8.31
C ASP A 130 -10.69 11.77 7.15
N PHE A 131 -9.66 10.98 7.44
CA PHE A 131 -8.71 10.53 6.44
C PHE A 131 -9.28 9.43 5.53
N TRP A 132 -10.12 8.55 6.10
CA TRP A 132 -10.65 7.40 5.41
C TRP A 132 -12.09 7.61 4.95
N PRO A 133 -12.39 7.47 3.64
CA PRO A 133 -13.77 7.43 3.15
C PRO A 133 -14.57 6.30 3.81
N ASN A 134 -15.85 6.54 4.07
CA ASN A 134 -16.72 5.61 4.79
C ASN A 134 -17.00 4.32 4.02
N ASP A 135 -16.90 4.34 2.69
CA ASP A 135 -17.10 3.21 1.80
C ASP A 135 -15.86 2.30 1.65
N TRP A 136 -14.72 2.70 2.22
CA TRP A 136 -13.52 1.88 2.21
C TRP A 136 -13.57 0.82 3.31
N ILE A 137 -13.26 -0.42 2.94
CA ILE A 137 -13.37 -1.58 3.84
C ILE A 137 -12.24 -1.58 4.87
N LYS A 138 -12.61 -1.46 6.13
CA LYS A 138 -11.67 -1.57 7.23
C LYS A 138 -11.29 -3.03 7.46
N ILE A 139 -9.99 -3.34 7.40
CA ILE A 139 -9.42 -4.64 7.71
C ILE A 139 -8.82 -4.59 9.14
N LEU A 140 -9.27 -5.50 10.01
CA LEU A 140 -8.90 -5.58 11.44
C LEU A 140 -7.74 -6.54 11.69
#